data_1cf48bc550a3077735519bfe069b2f82
#
_entry.id   1cf48bc550a3077735519bfe069b2f82
#
_cell.length_a   1.000
_cell.length_b   1.000
_cell.length_c   1.000
_cell.angle_alpha   90.00
_cell.angle_beta   90.00
_cell.angle_gamma   90.00
#
_symmetry.space_group_name_H-M   'P 1'
#
loop_
_entity.id
_entity.type
_entity.pdbx_description
1 polymer ?
#
loop_
_entity_poly.entity_id
_entity_poly.type
_entity_poly.pdbx_seq_one_letter_code
_entity_poly.pdbx_strand_id
1 'polypeptide(L)'
;MAYWFVFCRGDVLLERRTDGTHTIPSGEEPPVSVAADAHILNVSPMDDGTAVKALAIAEAPDDPHYEMCGLRQSFYKLSLPLYLKAGKAQELIYWDRNTRFCGVCGSPMEMDTDISKRCPNCGKTVWPQLATAIIVLINRGDDLLLVHARNFKTDFYGCIAGFVETGESLEEAVRREVMEETQLKIKNLRYFESQPWPYPCGLMVGFFAEYESGELKLQDDELSRGGWFNKHSLPTIPEKLSLARMLIDDWLERNM
;
A
#
# COMPACT_ATOMS: atom_id res chain seq x y z
N MET A 1 -25.26 -4.87 -12.63
CA MET A 1 -23.90 -4.81 -13.21
C MET A 1 -22.93 -4.40 -12.12
N ALA A 2 -21.78 -5.06 -11.99
CA ALA A 2 -20.75 -4.78 -10.99
C ALA A 2 -19.35 -4.88 -11.59
N TYR A 3 -18.36 -4.15 -11.04
CA TYR A 3 -16.95 -4.45 -11.27
C TYR A 3 -16.54 -5.69 -10.48
N TRP A 4 -15.76 -6.58 -11.12
CA TRP A 4 -15.26 -7.81 -10.53
C TRP A 4 -13.75 -7.76 -10.37
N PHE A 5 -13.29 -7.53 -9.15
CA PHE A 5 -11.88 -7.57 -8.80
C PHE A 5 -11.49 -9.00 -8.45
N VAL A 6 -10.97 -9.72 -9.43
CA VAL A 6 -10.57 -11.13 -9.30
C VAL A 6 -9.06 -11.21 -9.08
N PHE A 7 -8.65 -11.93 -8.05
CA PHE A 7 -7.24 -12.08 -7.69
C PHE A 7 -6.78 -13.53 -7.76
N CYS A 8 -5.60 -13.76 -8.33
CA CYS A 8 -4.89 -15.03 -8.31
C CYS A 8 -3.48 -14.82 -7.78
N ARG A 9 -3.14 -15.41 -6.63
CA ARG A 9 -1.80 -15.32 -6.00
C ARG A 9 -1.27 -13.89 -5.79
N GLY A 10 -2.16 -12.93 -5.66
CA GLY A 10 -1.83 -11.50 -5.48
C GLY A 10 -1.86 -10.65 -6.75
N ASP A 11 -1.94 -11.29 -7.92
CA ASP A 11 -2.15 -10.61 -9.20
C ASP A 11 -3.65 -10.33 -9.40
N VAL A 12 -3.98 -9.18 -9.99
CA VAL A 12 -5.34 -8.79 -10.35
C VAL A 12 -5.64 -9.10 -11.80
N LEU A 13 -6.84 -9.60 -12.07
CA LEU A 13 -7.34 -9.87 -13.41
C LEU A 13 -7.73 -8.57 -14.10
N LEU A 14 -7.13 -8.29 -15.24
CA LEU A 14 -7.44 -7.18 -16.12
C LEU A 14 -8.12 -7.68 -17.39
N GLU A 15 -9.11 -6.95 -17.88
CA GLU A 15 -9.72 -7.15 -19.19
C GLU A 15 -8.98 -6.28 -20.22
N ARG A 16 -8.58 -6.88 -21.34
CA ARG A 16 -7.99 -6.18 -22.47
C ARG A 16 -9.07 -5.61 -23.36
N ARG A 17 -9.00 -4.33 -23.62
CA ARG A 17 -9.89 -3.65 -24.57
C ARG A 17 -9.36 -3.69 -25.99
N THR A 18 -10.24 -3.50 -26.95
CA THR A 18 -9.88 -3.51 -28.39
C THR A 18 -8.93 -2.38 -28.80
N ASP A 19 -8.88 -1.30 -28.02
CA ASP A 19 -7.95 -0.17 -28.19
C ASP A 19 -6.57 -0.38 -27.55
N GLY A 20 -6.34 -1.56 -26.96
CA GLY A 20 -5.09 -1.92 -26.29
C GLY A 20 -5.01 -1.45 -24.82
N THR A 21 -6.00 -0.74 -24.31
CA THR A 21 -6.08 -0.36 -22.89
C THR A 21 -6.57 -1.52 -22.02
N HIS A 22 -6.48 -1.36 -20.70
CA HIS A 22 -6.96 -2.35 -19.74
C HIS A 22 -8.02 -1.74 -18.81
N THR A 23 -8.89 -2.61 -18.33
CA THR A 23 -9.89 -2.26 -17.31
C THR A 23 -10.09 -3.43 -16.33
N ILE A 24 -10.89 -3.22 -15.30
CA ILE A 24 -11.42 -4.30 -14.47
C ILE A 24 -12.65 -4.88 -15.17
N PRO A 25 -12.79 -6.21 -15.27
CA PRO A 25 -13.98 -6.83 -15.84
C PRO A 25 -15.27 -6.37 -15.15
N SER A 26 -16.34 -6.21 -15.91
CA SER A 26 -17.64 -5.80 -15.38
C SER A 26 -18.77 -6.65 -15.98
N GLY A 27 -19.77 -6.96 -15.15
CA GLY A 27 -20.89 -7.81 -15.56
C GLY A 27 -21.88 -8.05 -14.44
N GLU A 28 -22.92 -8.82 -14.71
CA GLU A 28 -23.86 -9.31 -13.69
C GLU A 28 -23.26 -10.52 -12.96
N GLU A 29 -22.53 -11.36 -13.68
CA GLU A 29 -21.87 -12.55 -13.21
C GLU A 29 -20.33 -12.36 -13.19
N PRO A 30 -19.59 -13.18 -12.40
CA PRO A 30 -18.14 -13.19 -12.42
C PRO A 30 -17.58 -13.49 -13.83
N PRO A 31 -16.48 -12.84 -14.24
CA PRO A 31 -15.88 -13.04 -15.58
C PRO A 31 -15.18 -14.40 -15.75
N VAL A 32 -15.09 -15.18 -14.68
CA VAL A 32 -14.41 -16.49 -14.63
C VAL A 32 -15.28 -17.48 -13.88
N SER A 33 -15.06 -18.76 -14.14
CA SER A 33 -15.69 -19.83 -13.35
C SER A 33 -15.24 -19.76 -11.90
N VAL A 34 -16.21 -19.76 -11.00
CA VAL A 34 -15.99 -19.62 -9.55
C VAL A 34 -16.36 -20.94 -8.88
N ALA A 35 -15.49 -21.42 -7.98
CA ALA A 35 -15.80 -22.60 -7.18
C ALA A 35 -17.04 -22.36 -6.32
N ALA A 36 -17.83 -23.41 -6.07
CA ALA A 36 -19.11 -23.28 -5.33
C ALA A 36 -18.94 -22.77 -3.88
N ASP A 37 -17.75 -22.95 -3.31
CA ASP A 37 -17.35 -22.51 -1.97
C ASP A 37 -16.53 -21.21 -1.96
N ALA A 38 -16.38 -20.56 -3.12
CA ALA A 38 -15.62 -19.33 -3.20
C ALA A 38 -16.33 -18.19 -2.48
N HIS A 39 -15.57 -17.49 -1.65
CA HIS A 39 -16.09 -16.33 -0.92
C HIS A 39 -16.02 -15.07 -1.78
N ILE A 40 -17.18 -14.55 -2.15
CA ILE A 40 -17.32 -13.28 -2.86
C ILE A 40 -17.55 -12.17 -1.85
N LEU A 41 -16.63 -11.22 -1.79
CA LEU A 41 -16.71 -10.07 -0.90
C LEU A 41 -17.41 -8.89 -1.60
N ASN A 42 -18.29 -8.20 -0.88
CA ASN A 42 -18.74 -6.88 -1.28
C ASN A 42 -17.69 -5.84 -0.88
N VAL A 43 -17.37 -4.96 -1.80
CA VAL A 43 -16.49 -3.81 -1.57
C VAL A 43 -17.34 -2.55 -1.69
N SER A 44 -16.97 -1.47 -0.99
CA SER A 44 -17.68 -0.20 -1.18
C SER A 44 -17.78 0.14 -2.68
N PRO A 45 -18.94 0.61 -3.16
CA PRO A 45 -19.15 0.91 -4.58
C PRO A 45 -18.15 1.96 -5.10
N MET A 46 -18.09 2.12 -6.41
CA MET A 46 -17.42 3.23 -7.05
C MET A 46 -18.17 4.54 -6.75
N ASP A 47 -17.54 5.69 -7.04
CA ASP A 47 -18.13 7.01 -6.76
C ASP A 47 -19.41 7.28 -7.57
N ASP A 48 -19.57 6.62 -8.72
CA ASP A 48 -20.77 6.66 -9.56
C ASP A 48 -21.88 5.69 -9.08
N GLY A 49 -21.67 4.99 -7.96
CA GLY A 49 -22.60 4.03 -7.41
C GLY A 49 -22.48 2.61 -8.00
N THR A 50 -21.59 2.38 -8.95
CA THR A 50 -21.38 1.03 -9.53
C THR A 50 -20.93 0.06 -8.44
N ALA A 51 -21.63 -1.06 -8.31
CA ALA A 51 -21.31 -2.09 -7.35
C ALA A 51 -19.91 -2.70 -7.59
N VAL A 52 -19.25 -3.09 -6.53
CA VAL A 52 -17.90 -3.68 -6.58
C VAL A 52 -17.90 -4.99 -5.81
N LYS A 53 -17.39 -6.03 -6.45
CA LYS A 53 -17.20 -7.36 -5.87
C LYS A 53 -15.75 -7.79 -6.00
N ALA A 54 -15.28 -8.54 -5.01
CA ALA A 54 -13.93 -9.06 -4.99
C ALA A 54 -13.94 -10.55 -4.65
N LEU A 55 -13.08 -11.31 -5.31
CA LEU A 55 -12.86 -12.71 -5.01
C LEU A 55 -11.45 -13.14 -5.36
N ALA A 56 -11.03 -14.24 -4.75
CA ALA A 56 -9.77 -14.87 -5.08
C ALA A 56 -10.02 -16.24 -5.71
N ILE A 57 -9.26 -16.51 -6.77
CA ILE A 57 -9.27 -17.78 -7.49
C ILE A 57 -7.94 -18.53 -7.31
N ALA A 58 -7.97 -19.85 -7.48
CA ALA A 58 -6.79 -20.68 -7.32
C ALA A 58 -5.87 -20.65 -8.57
N GLU A 59 -6.48 -20.59 -9.76
CA GLU A 59 -5.79 -20.65 -11.05
C GLU A 59 -6.21 -19.49 -11.94
N ALA A 60 -5.25 -18.95 -12.69
CA ALA A 60 -5.50 -17.91 -13.67
C ALA A 60 -6.33 -18.47 -14.84
N PRO A 61 -7.27 -17.69 -15.41
CA PRO A 61 -8.01 -18.12 -16.57
C PRO A 61 -7.08 -18.24 -17.79
N ASP A 62 -7.28 -19.29 -18.58
CA ASP A 62 -6.62 -19.47 -19.89
C ASP A 62 -7.49 -18.83 -20.98
N ASP A 63 -7.59 -17.51 -20.98
CA ASP A 63 -8.35 -16.73 -21.94
C ASP A 63 -7.55 -15.48 -22.32
N PRO A 64 -7.19 -15.31 -23.62
CA PRO A 64 -6.39 -14.17 -24.10
C PRO A 64 -7.08 -12.81 -23.95
N HIS A 65 -8.38 -12.78 -23.69
CA HIS A 65 -9.13 -11.57 -23.37
C HIS A 65 -8.72 -10.96 -22.04
N TYR A 66 -8.19 -11.78 -21.14
CA TYR A 66 -7.74 -11.37 -19.82
C TYR A 66 -6.23 -11.37 -19.66
N GLU A 67 -5.77 -10.68 -18.65
CA GLU A 67 -4.37 -10.63 -18.22
C GLU A 67 -4.28 -10.62 -16.71
N MET A 68 -3.49 -11.53 -16.12
CA MET A 68 -3.10 -11.40 -14.72
C MET A 68 -1.97 -10.39 -14.60
N CYS A 69 -2.13 -9.40 -13.73
CA CYS A 69 -1.17 -8.31 -13.57
C CYS A 69 -0.86 -8.10 -12.08
N GLY A 70 0.41 -8.02 -11.73
CA GLY A 70 0.82 -7.65 -10.39
C GLY A 70 0.13 -6.35 -9.93
N LEU A 71 -0.43 -6.32 -8.71
CA LEU A 71 -1.21 -5.17 -8.24
C LEU A 71 -0.43 -3.85 -8.38
N ARG A 72 0.88 -3.82 -8.04
CA ARG A 72 1.71 -2.62 -8.21
C ARG A 72 1.82 -2.20 -9.68
N GLN A 73 1.97 -3.15 -10.59
CA GLN A 73 2.10 -2.88 -12.03
C GLN A 73 0.77 -2.43 -12.66
N SER A 74 -0.36 -2.82 -12.08
CA SER A 74 -1.68 -2.39 -12.54
C SER A 74 -1.92 -0.88 -12.43
N PHE A 75 -1.13 -0.17 -11.61
CA PHE A 75 -1.12 1.31 -11.56
C PHE A 75 -0.88 1.95 -12.94
N TYR A 76 -0.02 1.35 -13.76
CA TYR A 76 0.32 1.86 -15.10
C TYR A 76 -0.67 1.44 -16.18
N LYS A 77 -1.64 0.58 -15.85
CA LYS A 77 -2.62 0.02 -16.79
C LYS A 77 -4.05 0.44 -16.50
N LEU A 78 -4.37 0.76 -15.26
CA LEU A 78 -5.70 1.13 -14.81
C LEU A 78 -5.83 2.65 -14.60
N SER A 79 -7.04 3.16 -14.66
CA SER A 79 -7.34 4.49 -14.11
C SER A 79 -7.10 4.50 -12.60
N LEU A 80 -6.72 5.65 -12.05
CA LEU A 80 -6.45 5.78 -10.61
C LEU A 80 -7.60 5.28 -9.72
N PRO A 81 -8.89 5.60 -9.99
CA PRO A 81 -9.99 5.07 -9.17
C PRO A 81 -10.07 3.53 -9.19
N LEU A 82 -9.86 2.89 -10.34
CA LEU A 82 -9.85 1.42 -10.44
C LEU A 82 -8.64 0.80 -9.73
N TYR A 83 -7.48 1.42 -9.85
CA TYR A 83 -6.28 0.97 -9.13
C TYR A 83 -6.47 1.05 -7.60
N LEU A 84 -6.96 2.18 -7.09
CA LEU A 84 -7.21 2.35 -5.64
C LEU A 84 -8.25 1.34 -5.14
N LYS A 85 -9.28 1.09 -5.94
CA LYS A 85 -10.30 0.09 -5.62
C LYS A 85 -9.73 -1.34 -5.65
N ALA A 86 -8.81 -1.65 -6.57
CA ALA A 86 -8.09 -2.93 -6.60
C ALA A 86 -7.25 -3.12 -5.31
N GLY A 87 -6.58 -2.07 -4.85
CA GLY A 87 -5.88 -2.07 -3.56
C GLY A 87 -6.80 -2.44 -2.41
N LYS A 88 -7.92 -1.74 -2.27
CA LYS A 88 -8.93 -2.02 -1.23
C LYS A 88 -9.47 -3.45 -1.32
N ALA A 89 -9.75 -3.94 -2.52
CA ALA A 89 -10.22 -5.30 -2.73
C ALA A 89 -9.19 -6.34 -2.28
N GLN A 90 -7.91 -6.13 -2.59
CA GLN A 90 -6.81 -7.00 -2.17
C GLN A 90 -6.66 -7.02 -0.65
N GLU A 91 -6.74 -5.87 0.03
CA GLU A 91 -6.67 -5.79 1.50
C GLU A 91 -7.84 -6.54 2.16
N LEU A 92 -9.05 -6.42 1.63
CA LEU A 92 -10.21 -7.16 2.15
C LEU A 92 -10.08 -8.68 1.93
N ILE A 93 -9.59 -9.12 0.77
CA ILE A 93 -9.29 -10.54 0.51
C ILE A 93 -8.19 -11.05 1.46
N TYR A 94 -7.14 -10.26 1.69
CA TYR A 94 -6.09 -10.60 2.63
C TYR A 94 -6.65 -10.75 4.05
N TRP A 95 -7.42 -9.78 4.52
CA TRP A 95 -8.08 -9.83 5.83
C TRP A 95 -9.03 -11.03 5.95
N ASP A 96 -9.88 -11.26 4.96
CA ASP A 96 -10.83 -12.38 4.96
C ASP A 96 -10.15 -13.73 5.14
N ARG A 97 -9.05 -13.95 4.41
CA ARG A 97 -8.25 -15.18 4.47
C ARG A 97 -7.56 -15.37 5.82
N ASN A 98 -7.09 -14.30 6.44
CA ASN A 98 -6.33 -14.33 7.69
C ASN A 98 -7.22 -14.32 8.95
N THR A 99 -8.53 -14.14 8.78
CA THR A 99 -9.50 -14.10 9.88
C THR A 99 -10.59 -15.18 9.73
N ARG A 100 -10.24 -16.35 9.21
CA ARG A 100 -11.17 -17.46 9.03
C ARG A 100 -11.62 -18.10 10.34
N PHE A 101 -10.78 -18.04 11.36
CA PHE A 101 -11.04 -18.61 12.68
C PHE A 101 -10.88 -17.57 13.78
N CYS A 102 -11.69 -17.71 14.82
CA CYS A 102 -11.64 -16.83 15.99
C CYS A 102 -10.36 -17.02 16.78
N GLY A 103 -9.57 -15.95 16.96
CA GLY A 103 -8.35 -15.97 17.76
C GLY A 103 -8.56 -16.19 19.28
N VAL A 104 -9.82 -16.20 19.76
CA VAL A 104 -10.15 -16.44 21.17
C VAL A 104 -10.55 -17.89 21.40
N CYS A 105 -11.43 -18.46 20.57
CA CYS A 105 -12.01 -19.79 20.82
C CYS A 105 -11.84 -20.79 19.66
N GLY A 106 -11.18 -20.41 18.57
CA GLY A 106 -10.91 -21.28 17.43
C GLY A 106 -12.09 -21.57 16.51
N SER A 107 -13.31 -21.11 16.83
CA SER A 107 -14.49 -21.36 15.99
C SER A 107 -14.39 -20.61 14.65
N PRO A 108 -15.00 -21.12 13.56
CA PRO A 108 -15.12 -20.38 12.31
C PRO A 108 -15.76 -19.01 12.51
N MET A 109 -15.25 -18.01 11.79
CA MET A 109 -15.79 -16.64 11.79
C MET A 109 -16.80 -16.47 10.66
N GLU A 110 -17.85 -15.69 10.90
CA GLU A 110 -18.88 -15.35 9.92
C GLU A 110 -18.85 -13.85 9.61
N MET A 111 -19.21 -13.48 8.37
CA MET A 111 -19.38 -12.08 8.02
C MET A 111 -20.55 -11.48 8.80
N ASP A 112 -20.33 -10.35 9.45
CA ASP A 112 -21.33 -9.56 10.17
C ASP A 112 -21.76 -8.35 9.34
N THR A 113 -20.78 -7.71 8.70
CA THR A 113 -20.95 -6.65 7.69
C THR A 113 -19.93 -6.84 6.57
N ASP A 114 -19.94 -6.01 5.54
CA ASP A 114 -18.95 -6.05 4.44
C ASP A 114 -17.49 -5.87 4.93
N ILE A 115 -17.29 -5.34 6.13
CA ILE A 115 -15.98 -5.04 6.72
C ILE A 115 -15.82 -5.54 8.16
N SER A 116 -16.65 -6.45 8.61
CA SER A 116 -16.50 -7.06 9.94
C SER A 116 -16.91 -8.52 9.93
N LYS A 117 -16.24 -9.31 10.77
CA LYS A 117 -16.61 -10.70 11.08
C LYS A 117 -16.92 -10.85 12.55
N ARG A 118 -17.87 -11.72 12.85
CA ARG A 118 -18.27 -12.06 14.21
C ARG A 118 -18.14 -13.56 14.44
N CYS A 119 -17.62 -13.91 15.60
CA CYS A 119 -17.61 -15.29 16.05
C CYS A 119 -19.00 -15.70 16.56
N PRO A 120 -19.67 -16.72 15.96
CA PRO A 120 -20.99 -17.15 16.43
C PRO A 120 -20.95 -17.81 17.81
N ASN A 121 -19.79 -18.33 18.23
CA ASN A 121 -19.64 -19.02 19.52
C ASN A 121 -19.35 -18.06 20.69
N CYS A 122 -18.38 -17.14 20.57
CA CYS A 122 -17.97 -16.29 21.69
C CYS A 122 -18.29 -14.80 21.49
N GLY A 123 -18.88 -14.41 20.37
CA GLY A 123 -19.26 -13.02 20.08
C GLY A 123 -18.11 -12.08 19.70
N LYS A 124 -16.84 -12.56 19.65
CA LYS A 124 -15.69 -11.74 19.23
C LYS A 124 -15.92 -11.18 17.84
N THR A 125 -15.80 -9.86 17.70
CA THR A 125 -15.83 -9.16 16.41
C THR A 125 -14.44 -8.73 16.00
N VAL A 126 -14.13 -8.82 14.70
CA VAL A 126 -12.87 -8.38 14.10
C VAL A 126 -13.14 -7.55 12.85
N TRP A 127 -12.28 -6.56 12.62
CA TRP A 127 -12.26 -5.65 11.46
C TRP A 127 -10.93 -5.76 10.73
N PRO A 128 -10.82 -5.33 9.46
CA PRO A 128 -9.54 -5.16 8.79
C PRO A 128 -8.60 -4.30 9.63
N GLN A 129 -7.37 -4.76 9.81
CA GLN A 129 -6.32 -4.03 10.51
C GLN A 129 -5.29 -3.53 9.50
N LEU A 130 -4.85 -2.29 9.67
CA LEU A 130 -3.83 -1.69 8.84
C LEU A 130 -2.50 -1.68 9.60
N ALA A 131 -1.45 -2.15 8.94
CA ALA A 131 -0.08 -1.96 9.39
C ALA A 131 0.33 -0.52 9.05
N THR A 132 0.27 0.37 10.04
CA THR A 132 0.61 1.78 9.84
C THR A 132 2.11 1.96 9.83
N ALA A 133 2.63 2.64 8.80
CA ALA A 133 4.02 3.03 8.69
C ALA A 133 4.14 4.53 8.40
N ILE A 134 5.15 5.16 8.96
CA ILE A 134 5.53 6.54 8.62
C ILE A 134 6.51 6.54 7.45
N ILE A 135 6.56 7.65 6.75
CA ILE A 135 7.61 7.97 5.79
C ILE A 135 7.93 9.46 5.87
N VAL A 136 9.20 9.80 5.93
CA VAL A 136 9.62 11.19 6.12
C VAL A 136 10.70 11.62 5.13
N LEU A 137 10.47 12.74 4.45
CA LEU A 137 11.48 13.43 3.67
C LEU A 137 12.15 14.49 4.55
N ILE A 138 13.47 14.38 4.68
CA ILE A 138 14.28 15.28 5.51
C ILE A 138 15.12 16.15 4.60
N ASN A 139 15.05 17.47 4.78
CA ASN A 139 15.89 18.41 4.06
C ASN A 139 16.87 19.16 4.97
N ARG A 140 17.99 19.57 4.38
CA ARG A 140 19.02 20.46 4.94
C ARG A 140 19.38 21.52 3.92
N GLY A 141 18.69 22.68 3.99
CA GLY A 141 18.76 23.65 2.90
C GLY A 141 18.26 23.05 1.60
N ASP A 142 19.10 23.06 0.56
CA ASP A 142 18.82 22.52 -0.78
C ASP A 142 19.15 21.01 -0.93
N ASP A 143 19.57 20.37 0.13
CA ASP A 143 19.91 18.95 0.12
C ASP A 143 18.80 18.11 0.76
N LEU A 144 18.49 16.95 0.16
CA LEU A 144 17.58 15.93 0.66
C LEU A 144 18.35 14.74 1.20
N LEU A 145 17.95 14.22 2.35
CA LEU A 145 18.40 12.93 2.83
C LEU A 145 17.65 11.83 2.10
N LEU A 146 18.36 11.05 1.29
CA LEU A 146 17.81 9.89 0.61
C LEU A 146 18.65 8.65 0.91
N VAL A 147 17.96 7.52 1.04
CA VAL A 147 18.56 6.26 1.47
C VAL A 147 18.15 5.12 0.54
N HIS A 148 18.97 4.08 0.48
CA HIS A 148 18.69 2.83 -0.22
C HIS A 148 18.57 1.71 0.80
N ALA A 149 17.35 1.23 1.01
CA ALA A 149 17.09 0.12 1.91
C ALA A 149 17.59 -1.22 1.31
N ARG A 150 18.11 -2.10 2.15
CA ARG A 150 18.67 -3.41 1.70
C ARG A 150 17.64 -4.30 1.01
N ASN A 151 16.36 -4.15 1.33
CA ASN A 151 15.26 -4.92 0.75
C ASN A 151 14.77 -4.37 -0.61
N PHE A 152 15.30 -3.23 -1.09
CA PHE A 152 14.96 -2.70 -2.40
C PHE A 152 15.53 -3.60 -3.52
N LYS A 153 14.65 -4.02 -4.43
CA LYS A 153 15.02 -4.89 -5.56
C LYS A 153 15.65 -4.13 -6.73
N THR A 154 15.44 -2.82 -6.78
CA THR A 154 15.92 -1.93 -7.85
C THR A 154 16.75 -0.81 -7.26
N ASP A 155 17.69 -0.28 -8.03
CA ASP A 155 18.67 0.73 -7.59
C ASP A 155 18.05 2.14 -7.60
N PHE A 156 17.22 2.44 -6.59
CA PHE A 156 16.69 3.77 -6.33
C PHE A 156 16.88 4.17 -4.87
N TYR A 157 16.86 5.46 -4.60
CA TYR A 157 16.93 6.02 -3.26
C TYR A 157 15.55 6.55 -2.85
N GLY A 158 15.11 6.23 -1.66
CA GLY A 158 13.84 6.66 -1.06
C GLY A 158 14.03 7.49 0.20
N CYS A 159 12.93 7.72 0.89
CA CYS A 159 12.88 8.40 2.19
C CYS A 159 13.02 7.38 3.33
N ILE A 160 13.33 7.84 4.55
CA ILE A 160 13.26 7.05 5.77
C ILE A 160 11.81 6.63 6.01
N ALA A 161 11.58 5.36 6.34
CA ALA A 161 10.24 4.83 6.57
C ALA A 161 10.28 3.62 7.50
N GLY A 162 9.35 3.55 8.45
CA GLY A 162 9.24 2.42 9.36
C GLY A 162 7.85 2.26 9.97
N PHE A 163 7.60 1.14 10.61
CA PHE A 163 6.33 0.85 11.23
C PHE A 163 6.13 1.60 12.53
N VAL A 164 4.88 2.02 12.76
CA VAL A 164 4.46 2.59 14.05
C VAL A 164 4.35 1.47 15.07
N GLU A 165 5.00 1.63 16.21
CA GLU A 165 4.96 0.67 17.30
C GLU A 165 3.79 0.91 18.26
N THR A 166 3.44 -0.12 19.04
CA THR A 166 2.37 -0.02 20.02
C THR A 166 2.71 1.00 21.11
N GLY A 167 1.86 2.00 21.24
CA GLY A 167 1.96 3.01 22.30
C GLY A 167 2.70 4.29 21.91
N GLU A 168 3.22 4.39 20.68
CA GLU A 168 3.79 5.65 20.19
C GLU A 168 2.83 6.43 19.26
N SER A 169 2.98 7.73 19.22
CA SER A 169 2.35 8.60 18.21
C SER A 169 3.11 8.53 16.88
N LEU A 170 2.47 9.03 15.80
CA LEU A 170 3.14 9.10 14.48
C LEU A 170 4.41 9.97 14.53
N GLU A 171 4.38 11.06 15.28
CA GLU A 171 5.50 11.99 15.46
C GLU A 171 6.66 11.35 16.25
N GLU A 172 6.36 10.49 17.22
CA GLU A 172 7.35 9.70 17.95
C GLU A 172 7.97 8.64 17.05
N ALA A 173 7.15 7.91 16.27
CA ALA A 173 7.63 6.95 15.31
C ALA A 173 8.60 7.59 14.28
N VAL A 174 8.25 8.76 13.73
CA VAL A 174 9.15 9.47 12.81
C VAL A 174 10.49 9.79 13.47
N ARG A 175 10.48 10.28 14.71
CA ARG A 175 11.73 10.64 15.41
C ARG A 175 12.57 9.44 15.77
N ARG A 176 11.94 8.33 16.17
CA ARG A 176 12.60 7.07 16.49
C ARG A 176 13.25 6.50 15.24
N GLU A 177 12.50 6.32 14.15
CA GLU A 177 13.03 5.75 12.90
C GLU A 177 14.19 6.58 12.33
N VAL A 178 14.06 7.91 12.32
CA VAL A 178 15.16 8.79 11.88
C VAL A 178 16.39 8.61 12.77
N MET A 179 16.20 8.53 14.09
CA MET A 179 17.30 8.36 15.03
C MET A 179 17.96 6.99 14.88
N GLU A 180 17.17 5.92 14.74
CA GLU A 180 17.66 4.55 14.61
C GLU A 180 18.42 4.34 13.30
N GLU A 181 17.82 4.75 12.19
CA GLU A 181 18.39 4.52 10.86
C GLU A 181 19.55 5.47 10.50
N THR A 182 19.59 6.70 11.09
CA THR A 182 20.52 7.74 10.62
C THR A 182 21.31 8.45 11.73
N GLN A 183 20.94 8.30 12.99
CA GLN A 183 21.50 9.03 14.15
C GLN A 183 21.29 10.56 14.08
N LEU A 184 20.36 11.03 13.28
CA LEU A 184 20.04 12.45 13.14
C LEU A 184 18.90 12.85 14.07
N LYS A 185 18.93 14.14 14.46
CA LYS A 185 17.78 14.83 15.08
C LYS A 185 17.13 15.72 14.04
N ILE A 186 15.80 15.77 14.08
CA ILE A 186 14.96 16.54 13.18
C ILE A 186 14.07 17.53 13.93
N LYS A 187 13.73 18.61 13.23
CA LYS A 187 12.81 19.64 13.71
C LYS A 187 11.75 19.95 12.64
N ASN A 188 10.80 20.82 12.97
CA ASN A 188 9.77 21.32 12.06
C ASN A 188 9.00 20.19 11.34
N LEU A 189 8.70 19.10 12.10
CA LEU A 189 7.94 17.96 11.58
C LEU A 189 6.55 18.42 11.16
N ARG A 190 6.15 18.07 9.92
CA ARG A 190 4.87 18.49 9.33
C ARG A 190 4.26 17.33 8.54
N TYR A 191 3.02 16.99 8.83
CA TYR A 191 2.24 16.03 8.05
C TYR A 191 2.10 16.51 6.59
N PHE A 192 2.18 15.56 5.67
CA PHE A 192 2.00 15.78 4.24
C PHE A 192 0.68 15.16 3.76
N GLU A 193 0.69 13.87 3.55
CA GLU A 193 -0.45 13.07 3.08
C GLU A 193 -0.36 11.65 3.63
N SER A 194 -1.42 10.85 3.42
CA SER A 194 -1.40 9.41 3.67
C SER A 194 -1.80 8.64 2.43
N GLN A 195 -1.26 7.43 2.27
CA GLN A 195 -1.51 6.56 1.14
C GLN A 195 -1.81 5.13 1.59
N PRO A 196 -2.95 4.53 1.19
CA PRO A 196 -3.16 3.09 1.30
C PRO A 196 -2.02 2.33 0.61
N TRP A 197 -1.48 1.33 1.29
CA TRP A 197 -0.35 0.54 0.81
C TRP A 197 -0.69 -0.96 0.87
N PRO A 198 -1.49 -1.46 -0.09
CA PRO A 198 -2.10 -2.80 -0.06
C PRO A 198 -1.08 -3.93 -0.31
N TYR A 199 0.06 -3.90 0.38
CA TYR A 199 1.17 -4.84 0.27
C TYR A 199 1.64 -5.33 1.65
N PRO A 200 0.88 -6.18 2.37
CA PRO A 200 -0.48 -6.65 2.03
C PRO A 200 -1.62 -5.81 2.62
N CYS A 201 -1.40 -4.96 3.64
CA CYS A 201 -2.45 -4.22 4.37
C CYS A 201 -1.88 -3.00 5.09
N GLY A 202 -1.17 -2.13 4.39
CA GLY A 202 -0.48 -0.99 4.96
C GLY A 202 -1.23 0.34 4.80
N LEU A 203 -0.90 1.27 5.69
CA LEU A 203 -1.18 2.69 5.54
C LEU A 203 0.13 3.45 5.72
N MET A 204 0.60 4.11 4.67
CA MET A 204 1.76 5.01 4.75
C MET A 204 1.30 6.41 5.14
N VAL A 205 2.00 7.03 6.11
CA VAL A 205 1.73 8.40 6.58
C VAL A 205 2.96 9.26 6.35
N GLY A 206 2.86 10.22 5.44
CA GLY A 206 3.96 11.04 4.96
C GLY A 206 4.20 12.31 5.76
N PHE A 207 5.47 12.61 6.00
CA PHE A 207 5.92 13.80 6.71
C PHE A 207 7.07 14.49 5.99
N PHE A 208 7.15 15.81 6.18
CA PHE A 208 8.36 16.60 5.96
C PHE A 208 9.01 16.90 7.30
N ALA A 209 10.33 16.95 7.30
CA ALA A 209 11.11 17.42 8.44
C ALA A 209 12.37 18.15 7.98
N GLU A 210 12.93 18.96 8.85
CA GLU A 210 14.22 19.61 8.64
C GLU A 210 15.29 18.96 9.53
N TYR A 211 16.50 18.84 9.00
CA TYR A 211 17.67 18.49 9.81
C TYR A 211 17.88 19.49 10.94
N GLU A 212 18.09 19.01 12.15
CA GLU A 212 18.41 19.82 13.31
C GLU A 212 19.87 19.67 13.71
N SER A 213 20.32 18.44 13.96
CA SER A 213 21.67 18.13 14.42
C SER A 213 22.01 16.64 14.26
N GLY A 214 23.25 16.28 14.50
CA GLY A 214 23.78 14.93 14.43
C GLY A 214 24.71 14.72 13.23
N GLU A 215 25.45 13.63 13.27
CA GLU A 215 26.29 13.17 12.16
C GLU A 215 25.60 11.98 11.50
N LEU A 216 25.46 12.00 10.17
CA LEU A 216 24.81 10.91 9.43
C LEU A 216 25.60 9.61 9.59
N LYS A 217 24.97 8.63 10.24
CA LYS A 217 25.47 7.26 10.38
C LYS A 217 24.34 6.31 10.05
N LEU A 218 24.45 5.63 8.93
CA LEU A 218 23.43 4.70 8.48
C LEU A 218 23.46 3.42 9.32
N GLN A 219 22.28 2.90 9.63
CA GLN A 219 22.14 1.59 10.28
C GLN A 219 22.37 0.49 9.24
N ASP A 220 23.44 -0.28 9.42
CA ASP A 220 23.90 -1.27 8.44
C ASP A 220 22.94 -2.43 8.21
N ASP A 221 22.05 -2.75 9.16
CA ASP A 221 21.12 -3.86 9.03
C ASP A 221 19.97 -3.56 8.06
N GLU A 222 19.53 -2.30 7.96
CA GLU A 222 18.38 -1.87 7.15
C GLU A 222 18.80 -1.08 5.92
N LEU A 223 19.78 -0.21 6.05
CA LEU A 223 20.24 0.67 4.98
C LEU A 223 21.57 0.19 4.40
N SER A 224 21.67 0.16 3.09
CA SER A 224 22.92 -0.19 2.39
C SER A 224 23.72 1.02 1.95
N ARG A 225 23.04 2.12 1.63
CA ARG A 225 23.61 3.38 1.14
C ARG A 225 22.68 4.54 1.50
N GLY A 226 23.23 5.74 1.58
CA GLY A 226 22.45 6.95 1.80
C GLY A 226 23.35 8.16 1.94
N GLY A 227 22.74 9.33 1.85
CA GLY A 227 23.47 10.59 1.96
C GLY A 227 22.60 11.79 1.67
N TRP A 228 23.23 12.95 1.73
CA TRP A 228 22.64 14.22 1.35
C TRP A 228 22.83 14.47 -0.14
N PHE A 229 21.73 14.66 -0.86
CA PHE A 229 21.71 14.87 -2.31
C PHE A 229 21.14 16.23 -2.64
N ASN A 230 21.87 17.02 -3.40
CA ASN A 230 21.40 18.34 -3.80
C ASN A 230 20.20 18.23 -4.77
N LYS A 231 19.23 19.14 -4.63
CA LYS A 231 18.01 19.15 -5.46
C LYS A 231 18.24 19.17 -6.96
N HIS A 232 19.40 19.69 -7.42
CA HIS A 232 19.78 19.73 -8.84
C HIS A 232 20.52 18.48 -9.32
N SER A 233 20.87 17.54 -8.42
CA SER A 233 21.64 16.34 -8.73
C SER A 233 21.16 15.13 -7.91
N LEU A 234 19.87 14.87 -7.95
CA LEU A 234 19.27 13.71 -7.27
C LEU A 234 19.70 12.39 -7.94
N PRO A 235 19.86 11.33 -7.16
CA PRO A 235 20.03 9.98 -7.70
C PRO A 235 18.73 9.47 -8.34
N THR A 236 18.70 8.22 -8.79
CA THR A 236 17.44 7.58 -9.18
C THR A 236 16.49 7.57 -7.98
N ILE A 237 15.29 8.13 -8.15
CA ILE A 237 14.25 8.23 -7.12
C ILE A 237 13.07 7.30 -7.45
N PRO A 238 12.15 7.04 -6.50
CA PRO A 238 11.05 6.11 -6.71
C PRO A 238 10.13 6.51 -7.87
N GLU A 239 9.40 5.53 -8.39
CA GLU A 239 8.35 5.74 -9.39
C GLU A 239 7.15 6.54 -8.82
N LYS A 240 6.38 7.17 -9.70
CA LYS A 240 5.26 8.08 -9.34
C LYS A 240 4.13 7.48 -8.51
N LEU A 241 4.09 6.16 -8.39
CA LEU A 241 3.12 5.44 -7.58
C LEU A 241 3.23 5.74 -6.07
N SER A 242 4.46 5.94 -5.56
CA SER A 242 4.73 5.89 -4.12
C SER A 242 4.64 7.25 -3.44
N LEU A 243 4.22 7.26 -2.17
CA LEU A 243 4.22 8.45 -1.31
C LEU A 243 5.63 9.06 -1.16
N ALA A 244 6.69 8.23 -1.21
CA ALA A 244 8.08 8.71 -1.25
C ALA A 244 8.31 9.66 -2.44
N ARG A 245 7.83 9.26 -3.63
CA ARG A 245 7.94 10.10 -4.82
C ARG A 245 7.10 11.36 -4.72
N MET A 246 5.89 11.28 -4.19
CA MET A 246 5.02 12.44 -3.98
C MET A 246 5.66 13.48 -3.05
N LEU A 247 6.29 13.03 -1.95
CA LEU A 247 7.05 13.88 -1.03
C LEU A 247 8.21 14.59 -1.75
N ILE A 248 8.99 13.86 -2.55
CA ILE A 248 10.14 14.43 -3.27
C ILE A 248 9.66 15.46 -4.32
N ASP A 249 8.65 15.11 -5.11
CA ASP A 249 8.13 15.99 -6.16
C ASP A 249 7.53 17.28 -5.56
N ASP A 250 6.68 17.19 -4.52
CA ASP A 250 6.11 18.36 -3.83
C ASP A 250 7.19 19.27 -3.23
N TRP A 251 8.23 18.67 -2.62
CA TRP A 251 9.32 19.47 -2.06
C TRP A 251 10.11 20.18 -3.16
N LEU A 252 10.40 19.52 -4.27
CA LEU A 252 11.08 20.13 -5.41
C LEU A 252 10.27 21.28 -6.00
N GLU A 253 8.97 21.11 -6.22
CA GLU A 253 8.08 22.15 -6.76
C GLU A 253 8.06 23.41 -5.90
N ARG A 254 8.14 23.26 -4.57
CA ARG A 254 8.14 24.42 -3.63
C ARG A 254 9.48 25.11 -3.47
N ASN A 255 10.58 24.45 -3.87
CA ASN A 255 11.95 24.93 -3.63
C ASN A 255 12.75 25.16 -4.93
N MET A 256 12.14 24.99 -6.10
CA MET A 256 12.67 25.43 -7.38
C MET A 256 12.20 26.81 -7.73
#